data_d9f143950e628e0aaceb6bc7618651e7
#
_entry.id   d9f143950e628e0aaceb6bc7618651e7
#
_cell.length_a   1.000
_cell.length_b   1.000
_cell.length_c   1.000
_cell.angle_alpha   90.00
_cell.angle_beta   90.00
_cell.angle_gamma   90.00
#
_symmetry.space_group_name_H-M   'P 1'
#
loop_
_entity.id
_entity.type
_entity.pdbx_description
1 polymer ?
#
loop_
_entity_poly.entity_id
_entity_poly.type
_entity_poly.pdbx_seq_one_letter_code
_entity_poly.pdbx_strand_id
1 'polypeptide(L)'
;MLTFHRRIGDRHLLRFSFSDRSDGDTRKASFQFQDGKAPIFPHQVHGSDVSIVTEWGAHNKRECDALITKAAAVPIGIRVADYVPIAMYGSSPDGPVLAVVHAGWRGIRAGVVAKVAEHLGQFGCGGLRAIVGPHISVEEYEFGSKDLSRVVGALGEKVAGRTKDGKPALNLRAAVEVTLERNSVSLDHLLDRCTAQDLRYWSHRSRGDEERFALVGEIRLL
;
A
#
# COMPACT_ATOMS: atom_id res chain seq x y z
N MET A 1 -10.39 -6.53 -10.96
CA MET A 1 -10.03 -6.44 -9.51
C MET A 1 -9.57 -7.80 -9.01
N LEU A 2 -8.42 -7.87 -8.34
CA LEU A 2 -7.88 -9.08 -7.71
C LEU A 2 -8.07 -9.00 -6.20
N THR A 3 -8.67 -10.02 -5.59
CA THR A 3 -9.07 -9.99 -4.18
C THR A 3 -8.46 -11.14 -3.39
N PHE A 4 -7.92 -10.80 -2.21
CA PHE A 4 -7.38 -11.73 -1.22
C PHE A 4 -8.27 -11.73 0.02
N HIS A 5 -8.44 -12.91 0.60
CA HIS A 5 -9.16 -13.09 1.85
C HIS A 5 -8.24 -13.70 2.91
N ARG A 6 -8.34 -13.19 4.14
CA ARG A 6 -7.64 -13.74 5.31
C ARG A 6 -8.63 -13.89 6.46
N ARG A 7 -8.83 -15.11 6.91
CA ARG A 7 -9.66 -15.38 8.09
C ARG A 7 -8.85 -15.08 9.35
N ILE A 8 -9.46 -14.35 10.28
CA ILE A 8 -8.89 -14.02 11.59
C ILE A 8 -9.89 -14.49 12.66
N GLY A 9 -9.51 -15.56 13.37
CA GLY A 9 -10.43 -16.25 14.27
C GLY A 9 -11.67 -16.78 13.54
N ASP A 10 -12.76 -16.97 14.28
CA ASP A 10 -13.98 -17.58 13.74
C ASP A 10 -14.99 -16.57 13.19
N ARG A 11 -14.81 -15.28 13.50
CA ARG A 11 -15.82 -14.24 13.25
C ARG A 11 -15.45 -13.22 12.20
N HIS A 12 -14.18 -13.17 11.75
CA HIS A 12 -13.72 -12.08 10.90
C HIS A 12 -13.03 -12.58 9.63
N LEU A 13 -13.33 -11.89 8.55
CA LEU A 13 -12.69 -12.05 7.27
C LEU A 13 -12.10 -10.70 6.85
N LEU A 14 -10.79 -10.63 6.65
CA LEU A 14 -10.16 -9.49 6.00
C LEU A 14 -10.24 -9.67 4.49
N ARG A 15 -10.67 -8.63 3.80
CA ARG A 15 -10.71 -8.56 2.34
C ARG A 15 -9.75 -7.47 1.87
N PHE A 16 -8.83 -7.83 0.98
CA PHE A 16 -7.90 -6.91 0.33
C PHE A 16 -8.08 -7.01 -1.17
N SER A 17 -8.43 -5.92 -1.82
CA SER A 17 -8.69 -5.87 -3.25
C SER A 17 -7.81 -4.87 -3.96
N PHE A 18 -7.14 -5.30 -5.00
CA PHE A 18 -6.37 -4.47 -5.92
C PHE A 18 -7.18 -4.28 -7.19
N SER A 19 -7.62 -3.07 -7.45
CA SER A 19 -8.30 -2.76 -8.71
C SER A 19 -7.31 -2.67 -9.87
N ASP A 20 -7.83 -2.71 -11.09
CA ASP A 20 -7.08 -2.52 -12.32
C ASP A 20 -7.84 -1.61 -13.30
N ARG A 21 -7.35 -1.45 -14.52
CA ARG A 21 -7.98 -0.59 -15.53
C ARG A 21 -9.42 -0.99 -15.86
N SER A 22 -9.76 -2.27 -15.77
CA SER A 22 -11.11 -2.75 -16.05
C SER A 22 -12.15 -2.30 -15.02
N ASP A 23 -11.69 -1.97 -13.80
CA ASP A 23 -12.53 -1.46 -12.71
C ASP A 23 -12.75 0.07 -12.81
N GLY A 24 -12.02 0.76 -13.70
CA GLY A 24 -12.10 2.21 -13.88
C GLY A 24 -11.15 3.02 -12.98
N ASP A 25 -11.09 4.32 -13.24
CA ASP A 25 -10.27 5.26 -12.47
C ASP A 25 -10.87 5.53 -11.09
N THR A 26 -10.12 5.18 -10.06
CA THR A 26 -10.57 5.31 -8.66
C THR A 26 -10.67 6.76 -8.15
N ARG A 27 -10.30 7.76 -8.95
CA ARG A 27 -10.50 9.19 -8.67
C ARG A 27 -11.89 9.66 -9.08
N LYS A 28 -12.58 8.92 -9.95
CA LYS A 28 -13.90 9.27 -10.45
C LYS A 28 -14.99 8.85 -9.46
N ALA A 29 -16.02 9.67 -9.34
CA ALA A 29 -17.18 9.37 -8.49
C ALA A 29 -17.95 8.12 -8.96
N SER A 30 -17.76 7.71 -10.22
CA SER A 30 -18.33 6.47 -10.78
C SER A 30 -17.61 5.20 -10.32
N PHE A 31 -16.44 5.29 -9.70
CA PHE A 31 -15.76 4.12 -9.15
C PHE A 31 -16.56 3.56 -7.97
N GLN A 32 -17.01 2.34 -8.14
CA GLN A 32 -17.72 1.61 -7.10
C GLN A 32 -16.89 0.42 -6.63
N PHE A 33 -16.75 0.33 -5.32
CA PHE A 33 -16.21 -0.87 -4.70
C PHE A 33 -17.32 -1.93 -4.57
N GLN A 34 -16.93 -3.18 -4.45
CA GLN A 34 -17.86 -4.28 -4.23
C GLN A 34 -18.81 -3.94 -3.08
N ASP A 35 -20.09 -4.26 -3.21
CA ASP A 35 -21.17 -3.99 -2.24
C ASP A 35 -21.65 -2.52 -2.19
N GLY A 36 -21.28 -1.69 -3.18
CA GLY A 36 -21.83 -0.33 -3.34
C GLY A 36 -21.32 0.71 -2.33
N LYS A 37 -20.43 0.34 -1.41
CA LYS A 37 -19.82 1.30 -0.48
C LYS A 37 -18.58 1.92 -1.11
N ALA A 38 -18.53 3.26 -1.15
CA ALA A 38 -17.32 3.96 -1.53
C ALA A 38 -16.24 3.80 -0.45
N PRO A 39 -15.01 3.36 -0.83
CA PRO A 39 -13.91 3.33 0.11
C PRO A 39 -13.52 4.73 0.59
N ILE A 40 -13.02 4.80 1.80
CA ILE A 40 -12.43 6.00 2.35
C ILE A 40 -11.01 6.13 1.81
N PHE A 41 -10.69 7.24 1.11
CA PHE A 41 -9.37 7.54 0.58
C PHE A 41 -8.79 8.79 1.24
N PRO A 42 -7.51 8.81 1.63
CA PRO A 42 -6.86 10.01 2.14
C PRO A 42 -6.47 10.96 1.00
N HIS A 43 -6.11 12.19 1.36
CA HIS A 43 -5.31 13.06 0.51
C HIS A 43 -3.84 12.66 0.65
N GLN A 44 -3.32 11.89 -0.33
CA GLN A 44 -1.95 11.37 -0.31
C GLN A 44 -0.96 12.47 -0.69
N VAL A 45 0.04 12.68 0.16
CA VAL A 45 1.05 13.74 0.03
C VAL A 45 2.47 13.20 -0.11
N HIS A 46 2.60 11.88 -0.30
CA HIS A 46 3.88 11.15 -0.36
C HIS A 46 4.69 11.25 0.94
N GLY A 47 4.00 11.42 2.06
CA GLY A 47 4.54 11.53 3.40
C GLY A 47 4.55 10.20 4.15
N SER A 48 4.58 10.30 5.48
CA SER A 48 4.56 9.14 6.38
C SER A 48 3.43 9.18 7.41
N ASP A 49 2.52 10.13 7.30
CA ASP A 49 1.45 10.27 8.28
C ASP A 49 0.39 9.19 8.10
N VAL A 50 -0.19 8.80 9.22
CA VAL A 50 -1.15 7.71 9.35
C VAL A 50 -2.42 8.26 9.97
N SER A 51 -3.57 7.85 9.45
CA SER A 51 -4.88 8.22 10.02
C SER A 51 -5.68 6.97 10.40
N ILE A 52 -6.31 7.02 11.57
CA ILE A 52 -7.19 5.95 12.06
C ILE A 52 -8.62 6.29 11.63
N VAL A 53 -9.30 5.32 11.03
CA VAL A 53 -10.68 5.42 10.57
C VAL A 53 -11.54 4.52 11.46
N THR A 54 -12.49 5.11 12.17
CA THR A 54 -13.35 4.42 13.14
C THR A 54 -14.76 4.14 12.64
N GLU A 55 -15.22 4.90 11.63
CA GLU A 55 -16.58 4.77 11.10
C GLU A 55 -16.63 5.11 9.60
N TRP A 56 -17.62 4.59 8.92
CA TRP A 56 -17.88 4.91 7.53
C TRP A 56 -18.39 6.36 7.42
N GLY A 57 -17.88 7.10 6.44
CA GLY A 57 -18.18 8.53 6.28
C GLY A 57 -17.28 9.45 7.10
N ALA A 58 -16.40 8.94 7.97
CA ALA A 58 -15.34 9.72 8.60
C ALA A 58 -14.48 10.42 7.53
N HIS A 59 -14.16 11.68 7.75
CA HIS A 59 -13.62 12.55 6.71
C HIS A 59 -12.26 12.12 6.17
N ASN A 60 -12.20 11.94 4.87
CA ASN A 60 -11.08 11.47 4.07
C ASN A 60 -10.15 12.59 3.61
N LYS A 61 -10.35 13.81 4.06
CA LYS A 61 -9.53 14.96 3.64
C LYS A 61 -8.24 15.12 4.44
N ARG A 62 -7.91 14.16 5.30
CA ARG A 62 -6.64 14.21 6.03
C ARG A 62 -5.48 13.92 5.08
N GLU A 63 -4.47 14.76 5.13
CA GLU A 63 -3.20 14.54 4.46
C GLU A 63 -2.47 13.40 5.14
N CYS A 64 -2.47 12.22 4.53
CA CYS A 64 -1.73 11.07 5.00
C CYS A 64 -1.54 10.05 3.88
N ASP A 65 -0.60 9.15 4.07
CA ASP A 65 -0.27 8.11 3.09
C ASP A 65 -0.58 6.70 3.60
N ALA A 66 -1.20 6.59 4.77
CA ALA A 66 -1.71 5.33 5.30
C ALA A 66 -3.00 5.53 6.10
N LEU A 67 -3.90 4.56 5.99
CA LEU A 67 -5.12 4.47 6.79
C LEU A 67 -5.12 3.17 7.58
N ILE A 68 -5.62 3.21 8.82
CA ILE A 68 -5.81 2.05 9.69
C ILE A 68 -7.26 1.98 10.13
N THR A 69 -7.83 0.77 10.22
CA THR A 69 -9.15 0.55 10.81
C THR A 69 -9.21 -0.74 11.62
N LYS A 70 -10.07 -0.73 12.64
CA LYS A 70 -10.60 -1.87 13.40
C LYS A 70 -12.10 -2.08 13.14
N ALA A 71 -12.73 -1.13 12.46
CA ALA A 71 -14.16 -1.11 12.25
C ALA A 71 -14.57 -2.09 11.14
N ALA A 72 -15.53 -2.97 11.45
CA ALA A 72 -16.12 -3.84 10.45
C ALA A 72 -16.99 -3.05 9.46
N ALA A 73 -17.04 -3.53 8.21
CA ALA A 73 -17.81 -2.93 7.13
C ALA A 73 -17.43 -1.47 6.77
N VAL A 74 -16.21 -1.06 7.09
CA VAL A 74 -15.63 0.24 6.74
C VAL A 74 -14.48 0.02 5.76
N PRO A 75 -14.72 0.09 4.44
CA PRO A 75 -13.66 -0.05 3.45
C PRO A 75 -12.75 1.20 3.45
N ILE A 76 -11.45 0.98 3.62
CA ILE A 76 -10.40 2.00 3.50
C ILE A 76 -9.51 1.70 2.31
N GLY A 77 -8.99 2.73 1.64
CA GLY A 77 -8.20 2.53 0.43
C GLY A 77 -7.11 3.57 0.23
N ILE A 78 -6.15 3.23 -0.63
CA ILE A 78 -5.14 4.16 -1.17
C ILE A 78 -5.13 4.03 -2.69
N ARG A 79 -4.71 5.12 -3.36
CA ARG A 79 -4.63 5.20 -4.81
C ARG A 79 -3.18 5.14 -5.26
N VAL A 80 -2.94 4.41 -6.33
CA VAL A 80 -1.57 4.21 -6.83
C VAL A 80 -1.51 4.22 -8.36
N ALA A 81 -0.34 4.63 -8.86
CA ALA A 81 0.20 4.34 -10.17
C ALA A 81 1.73 4.38 -10.00
N ASP A 82 2.36 3.20 -10.05
CA ASP A 82 3.78 2.89 -9.86
C ASP A 82 4.25 2.68 -8.43
N TYR A 83 3.83 3.49 -7.44
CA TYR A 83 4.27 3.27 -6.07
C TYR A 83 3.64 2.02 -5.45
N VAL A 84 4.25 1.52 -4.38
CA VAL A 84 3.90 0.23 -3.81
C VAL A 84 2.67 0.34 -2.91
N PRO A 85 1.55 -0.31 -3.24
CA PRO A 85 0.43 -0.45 -2.33
C PRO A 85 0.70 -1.62 -1.38
N ILE A 86 0.61 -1.37 -0.07
CA ILE A 86 0.82 -2.39 0.96
C ILE A 86 -0.43 -2.49 1.83
N ALA A 87 -1.00 -3.70 1.94
CA ALA A 87 -1.96 -4.03 2.98
C ALA A 87 -1.20 -4.63 4.15
N MET A 88 -1.30 -4.02 5.33
CA MET A 88 -0.73 -4.56 6.57
C MET A 88 -1.86 -4.95 7.51
N TYR A 89 -1.68 -6.03 8.26
CA TYR A 89 -2.72 -6.51 9.16
C TYR A 89 -2.16 -7.37 10.29
N GLY A 90 -2.94 -7.46 11.36
CA GLY A 90 -2.66 -8.30 12.51
C GLY A 90 -3.93 -8.58 13.31
N SER A 91 -3.78 -9.39 14.35
CA SER A 91 -4.83 -9.68 15.33
C SER A 91 -4.50 -9.00 16.64
N SER A 92 -5.44 -8.23 17.17
CA SER A 92 -5.40 -7.67 18.51
C SER A 92 -6.33 -8.44 19.45
N PRO A 93 -6.27 -8.21 20.79
CA PRO A 93 -7.24 -8.79 21.72
C PRO A 93 -8.70 -8.49 21.40
N ASP A 94 -8.97 -7.32 20.78
CA ASP A 94 -10.32 -6.88 20.41
C ASP A 94 -10.74 -7.30 18.99
N GLY A 95 -9.88 -8.02 18.26
CA GLY A 95 -10.17 -8.47 16.90
C GLY A 95 -9.10 -8.00 15.88
N PRO A 96 -9.35 -8.18 14.59
CA PRO A 96 -8.40 -7.81 13.55
C PRO A 96 -8.24 -6.31 13.43
N VAL A 97 -7.04 -5.90 13.04
CA VAL A 97 -6.71 -4.54 12.61
C VAL A 97 -6.07 -4.62 11.23
N LEU A 98 -6.49 -3.75 10.34
CA LEU A 98 -5.87 -3.65 9.02
C LEU A 98 -5.46 -2.21 8.69
N ALA A 99 -4.44 -2.11 7.85
CA ALA A 99 -3.97 -0.86 7.28
C ALA A 99 -3.78 -0.98 5.77
N VAL A 100 -3.96 0.13 5.07
CA VAL A 100 -3.56 0.31 3.68
C VAL A 100 -2.53 1.43 3.60
N VAL A 101 -1.42 1.18 2.89
CA VAL A 101 -0.24 2.05 2.89
C VAL A 101 0.17 2.38 1.46
N HIS A 102 0.27 3.67 1.16
CA HIS A 102 0.88 4.18 -0.06
C HIS A 102 2.38 4.37 0.15
N ALA A 103 3.17 3.40 -0.30
CA ALA A 103 4.61 3.38 -0.08
C ALA A 103 5.37 3.93 -1.30
N GLY A 104 5.36 5.25 -1.48
CA GLY A 104 6.28 5.96 -2.36
C GLY A 104 7.66 6.10 -1.73
N TRP A 105 8.72 6.32 -2.52
CA TRP A 105 10.10 6.38 -2.01
C TRP A 105 10.31 7.42 -0.89
N ARG A 106 9.61 8.57 -0.97
CA ARG A 106 9.65 9.60 0.10
C ARG A 106 9.04 9.09 1.38
N GLY A 107 7.84 8.48 1.29
CA GLY A 107 7.14 7.90 2.43
C GLY A 107 7.91 6.73 3.05
N ILE A 108 8.47 5.84 2.22
CA ILE A 108 9.32 4.73 2.70
C ILE A 108 10.51 5.28 3.50
N ARG A 109 11.24 6.26 2.92
CA ARG A 109 12.37 6.90 3.59
C ARG A 109 11.96 7.66 4.86
N ALA A 110 10.77 8.25 4.88
CA ALA A 110 10.21 8.94 6.05
C ALA A 110 9.60 7.98 7.09
N GLY A 111 9.60 6.67 6.82
CA GLY A 111 9.19 5.64 7.78
C GLY A 111 7.68 5.34 7.81
N VAL A 112 6.94 5.50 6.70
CA VAL A 112 5.49 5.22 6.68
C VAL A 112 5.16 3.79 7.13
N VAL A 113 5.96 2.79 6.72
CA VAL A 113 5.77 1.38 7.14
C VAL A 113 6.03 1.21 8.64
N ALA A 114 7.08 1.86 9.16
CA ALA A 114 7.42 1.81 10.59
C ALA A 114 6.31 2.43 11.46
N LYS A 115 5.80 3.61 11.07
CA LYS A 115 4.69 4.26 11.78
C LYS A 115 3.42 3.40 11.78
N VAL A 116 3.10 2.74 10.65
CA VAL A 116 1.96 1.82 10.61
C VAL A 116 2.17 0.62 11.52
N ALA A 117 3.37 0.00 11.49
CA ALA A 117 3.69 -1.13 12.36
C ALA A 117 3.63 -0.73 13.85
N GLU A 118 4.11 0.46 14.21
CA GLU A 118 4.00 1.02 15.56
C GLU A 118 2.54 1.18 16.00
N HIS A 119 1.69 1.79 15.17
CA HIS A 119 0.25 1.92 15.48
C HIS A 119 -0.44 0.57 15.63
N LEU A 120 -0.13 -0.41 14.76
CA LEU A 120 -0.68 -1.76 14.90
C LEU A 120 -0.21 -2.41 16.22
N GLY A 121 1.06 -2.19 16.61
CA GLY A 121 1.59 -2.61 17.90
C GLY A 121 0.89 -1.96 19.09
N GLN A 122 0.57 -0.66 19.02
CA GLN A 122 -0.19 0.07 20.04
C GLN A 122 -1.61 -0.49 20.22
N PHE A 123 -2.21 -1.08 19.18
CA PHE A 123 -3.47 -1.84 19.29
C PHE A 123 -3.28 -3.26 19.87
N GLY A 124 -2.07 -3.64 20.24
CA GLY A 124 -1.77 -4.98 20.73
C GLY A 124 -1.69 -6.05 19.64
N CYS A 125 -1.51 -5.66 18.39
CA CYS A 125 -1.37 -6.64 17.31
C CYS A 125 -0.04 -7.37 17.40
N GLY A 126 -0.10 -8.70 17.41
CA GLY A 126 1.04 -9.58 17.20
C GLY A 126 1.05 -10.18 15.81
N GLY A 127 2.24 -10.70 15.38
CA GLY A 127 2.36 -11.45 14.13
C GLY A 127 1.94 -10.66 12.89
N LEU A 128 2.42 -9.42 12.78
CA LEU A 128 2.07 -8.53 11.67
C LEU A 128 2.44 -9.14 10.32
N ARG A 129 1.53 -9.00 9.37
CA ARG A 129 1.69 -9.51 7.99
C ARG A 129 1.41 -8.42 6.97
N ALA A 130 2.00 -8.57 5.78
CA ALA A 130 1.79 -7.66 4.67
C ALA A 130 1.51 -8.38 3.35
N ILE A 131 0.58 -7.82 2.57
CA ILE A 131 0.38 -8.13 1.15
C ILE A 131 0.87 -6.94 0.35
N VAL A 132 1.79 -7.17 -0.57
CA VAL A 132 2.37 -6.14 -1.44
C VAL A 132 1.75 -6.25 -2.83
N GLY A 133 1.22 -5.15 -3.33
CA GLY A 133 0.54 -5.10 -4.62
C GLY A 133 1.42 -4.70 -5.79
N PRO A 134 0.80 -4.56 -7.00
CA PRO A 134 1.49 -4.18 -8.23
C PRO A 134 2.19 -2.83 -8.10
N HIS A 135 3.42 -2.75 -8.60
CA HIS A 135 4.24 -1.54 -8.55
C HIS A 135 5.26 -1.53 -9.70
N ILE A 136 5.93 -0.41 -9.90
CA ILE A 136 6.96 -0.31 -10.94
C ILE A 136 8.20 -1.12 -10.53
N SER A 137 8.73 -1.92 -11.45
CA SER A 137 9.95 -2.68 -11.22
C SER A 137 11.20 -1.82 -11.36
N VAL A 138 12.33 -2.32 -10.83
CA VAL A 138 13.60 -1.60 -10.85
C VAL A 138 14.08 -1.31 -12.28
N GLU A 139 13.83 -2.22 -13.22
CA GLU A 139 14.23 -2.10 -14.62
C GLU A 139 13.54 -0.93 -15.33
N GLU A 140 12.39 -0.51 -14.83
CA GLU A 140 11.57 0.58 -15.41
C GLU A 140 11.60 1.87 -14.57
N TYR A 141 12.32 1.87 -13.42
CA TYR A 141 12.30 2.99 -12.50
C TYR A 141 13.65 3.70 -12.40
N GLU A 142 14.06 4.37 -13.52
CA GLU A 142 15.22 5.27 -13.50
C GLU A 142 15.10 6.28 -12.36
N PHE A 143 16.18 6.48 -11.61
CA PHE A 143 16.17 7.29 -10.41
C PHE A 143 17.44 8.14 -10.31
N GLY A 144 17.27 9.43 -10.00
CA GLY A 144 18.39 10.37 -9.93
C GLY A 144 19.41 9.99 -8.86
N SER A 145 20.69 10.02 -9.19
CA SER A 145 21.79 9.55 -8.33
C SER A 145 21.79 10.21 -6.94
N LYS A 146 21.47 11.50 -6.85
CA LYS A 146 21.41 12.24 -5.57
C LYS A 146 20.33 11.69 -4.62
N ASP A 147 19.13 11.42 -5.15
CA ASP A 147 18.05 10.89 -4.34
C ASP A 147 18.25 9.40 -4.08
N LEU A 148 18.83 8.65 -5.03
CA LEU A 148 19.21 7.26 -4.83
C LEU A 148 20.18 7.12 -3.65
N SER A 149 21.25 7.94 -3.61
CA SER A 149 22.21 7.93 -2.49
C SER A 149 21.54 8.21 -1.13
N ARG A 150 20.52 9.08 -1.10
CA ARG A 150 19.75 9.34 0.14
C ARG A 150 18.92 8.12 0.59
N VAL A 151 18.32 7.40 -0.35
CA VAL A 151 17.54 6.19 -0.04
C VAL A 151 18.48 5.06 0.37
N VAL A 152 19.60 4.88 -0.34
CA VAL A 152 20.66 3.90 0.01
C VAL A 152 21.21 4.17 1.43
N GLY A 153 21.52 5.43 1.75
CA GLY A 153 21.99 5.81 3.09
C GLY A 153 21.01 5.46 4.21
N ALA A 154 19.70 5.48 3.92
CA ALA A 154 18.67 5.13 4.89
C ALA A 154 18.37 3.63 4.97
N LEU A 155 18.38 2.92 3.83
CA LEU A 155 17.87 1.55 3.72
C LEU A 155 18.94 0.51 3.38
N GLY A 156 20.13 0.93 2.96
CA GLY A 156 21.23 0.05 2.56
C GLY A 156 21.30 -0.19 1.05
N GLU A 157 22.38 -0.85 0.61
CA GLU A 157 22.71 -1.02 -0.82
C GLU A 157 21.69 -1.87 -1.61
N LYS A 158 20.94 -2.73 -0.96
CA LYS A 158 19.94 -3.61 -1.60
C LYS A 158 18.88 -2.84 -2.41
N VAL A 159 18.66 -1.55 -2.08
CA VAL A 159 17.63 -0.73 -2.74
C VAL A 159 18.14 -0.06 -4.03
N ALA A 160 19.45 -0.07 -4.25
CA ALA A 160 20.03 0.40 -5.50
C ALA A 160 19.93 -0.68 -6.59
N GLY A 161 19.63 -0.25 -7.80
CA GLY A 161 19.57 -1.11 -8.96
C GLY A 161 19.92 -0.38 -10.25
N ARG A 162 19.62 -1.03 -11.36
CA ARG A 162 19.78 -0.47 -12.69
C ARG A 162 18.55 -0.71 -13.53
N THR A 163 18.24 0.23 -14.41
CA THR A 163 17.25 0.03 -15.46
C THR A 163 17.76 -0.98 -16.49
N LYS A 164 16.86 -1.43 -17.36
CA LYS A 164 17.22 -2.26 -18.53
C LYS A 164 18.30 -1.62 -19.42
N ASP A 165 18.38 -0.28 -19.42
CA ASP A 165 19.38 0.49 -20.17
C ASP A 165 20.66 0.78 -19.35
N GLY A 166 20.81 0.17 -18.17
CA GLY A 166 21.98 0.32 -17.31
C GLY A 166 22.04 1.60 -16.48
N LYS A 167 21.02 2.45 -16.50
CA LYS A 167 20.95 3.69 -15.72
C LYS A 167 20.68 3.42 -14.25
N PRO A 168 21.10 4.33 -13.33
CA PRO A 168 20.75 4.23 -11.92
C PRO A 168 19.24 4.09 -11.70
N ALA A 169 18.83 3.16 -10.86
CA ALA A 169 17.42 2.86 -10.59
C ALA A 169 17.19 2.59 -9.11
N LEU A 170 15.98 2.86 -8.65
CA LEU A 170 15.54 2.52 -7.30
C LEU A 170 14.71 1.24 -7.32
N ASN A 171 15.11 0.25 -6.54
CA ASN A 171 14.36 -0.96 -6.31
C ASN A 171 13.35 -0.73 -5.18
N LEU A 172 12.12 -0.32 -5.54
CA LEU A 172 11.04 -0.08 -4.58
C LEU A 172 10.64 -1.35 -3.83
N ARG A 173 10.65 -2.50 -4.49
CA ARG A 173 10.39 -3.79 -3.85
C ARG A 173 11.37 -4.06 -2.72
N ALA A 174 12.67 -3.98 -3.00
CA ALA A 174 13.69 -4.17 -1.99
C ALA A 174 13.57 -3.15 -0.85
N ALA A 175 13.21 -1.89 -1.16
CA ALA A 175 12.99 -0.86 -0.14
C ALA A 175 11.84 -1.22 0.79
N VAL A 176 10.73 -1.77 0.26
CA VAL A 176 9.61 -2.25 1.07
C VAL A 176 10.03 -3.48 1.88
N GLU A 177 10.65 -4.48 1.26
CA GLU A 177 11.10 -5.70 1.96
C GLU A 177 12.01 -5.38 3.15
N VAL A 178 12.99 -4.48 2.96
CA VAL A 178 13.88 -4.01 4.05
C VAL A 178 13.10 -3.33 5.17
N THR A 179 12.10 -2.50 4.84
CA THR A 179 11.31 -1.82 5.88
C THR A 179 10.34 -2.75 6.59
N LEU A 180 9.75 -3.73 5.91
CA LEU A 180 8.93 -4.77 6.54
C LEU A 180 9.78 -5.60 7.52
N GLU A 181 10.95 -6.07 7.08
CA GLU A 181 11.88 -6.86 7.90
C GLU A 181 12.31 -6.10 9.18
N ARG A 182 12.73 -4.84 9.04
CA ARG A 182 13.15 -3.99 10.16
C ARG A 182 12.05 -3.76 11.20
N ASN A 183 10.78 -3.88 10.80
CA ASN A 183 9.62 -3.69 11.68
C ASN A 183 8.93 -5.01 12.04
N SER A 184 9.59 -6.16 11.84
CA SER A 184 9.08 -7.50 12.17
C SER A 184 7.72 -7.79 11.51
N VAL A 185 7.50 -7.29 10.31
CA VAL A 185 6.31 -7.55 9.50
C VAL A 185 6.62 -8.64 8.48
N SER A 186 5.95 -9.77 8.57
CA SER A 186 6.14 -10.88 7.64
C SER A 186 5.47 -10.62 6.30
N LEU A 187 6.17 -10.85 5.19
CA LEU A 187 5.57 -10.82 3.87
C LEU A 187 4.67 -12.06 3.69
N ASP A 188 3.37 -11.83 3.61
CA ASP A 188 2.37 -12.88 3.42
C ASP A 188 2.15 -13.18 1.93
N HIS A 189 2.11 -12.14 1.09
CA HIS A 189 1.97 -12.28 -0.35
C HIS A 189 2.59 -11.11 -1.10
N LEU A 190 3.14 -11.40 -2.29
CA LEU A 190 3.66 -10.42 -3.22
C LEU A 190 3.01 -10.62 -4.59
N LEU A 191 2.30 -9.60 -5.06
CA LEU A 191 1.87 -9.51 -6.44
C LEU A 191 3.02 -8.96 -7.29
N ASP A 192 3.85 -9.86 -7.80
CA ASP A 192 5.00 -9.52 -8.64
C ASP A 192 4.54 -9.11 -10.04
N ARG A 193 4.02 -7.88 -10.15
CA ARG A 193 3.52 -7.27 -11.37
C ARG A 193 4.08 -5.86 -11.53
N CYS A 194 4.77 -5.63 -12.63
CA CYS A 194 5.29 -4.30 -12.98
C CYS A 194 4.21 -3.45 -13.65
N THR A 195 3.85 -2.33 -13.03
CA THR A 195 2.83 -1.41 -13.58
C THR A 195 3.23 -0.79 -14.91
N ALA A 196 4.53 -0.61 -15.17
CA ALA A 196 5.04 -0.10 -16.43
C ALA A 196 4.89 -1.10 -17.59
N GLN A 197 4.97 -2.40 -17.31
CA GLN A 197 4.94 -3.48 -18.31
C GLN A 197 3.56 -4.12 -18.44
N ASP A 198 2.83 -4.26 -17.33
CA ASP A 198 1.51 -4.86 -17.32
C ASP A 198 0.43 -3.82 -17.61
N LEU A 199 -0.11 -3.84 -18.82
CA LEU A 199 -1.11 -2.88 -19.30
C LEU A 199 -2.44 -2.91 -18.52
N ARG A 200 -2.66 -3.88 -17.66
CA ARG A 200 -3.81 -3.89 -16.75
C ARG A 200 -3.74 -2.80 -15.69
N TYR A 201 -2.55 -2.24 -15.40
CA TYR A 201 -2.36 -1.21 -14.39
C TYR A 201 -1.98 0.12 -15.04
N TRP A 202 -2.32 1.23 -14.41
CA TRP A 202 -1.82 2.55 -14.80
C TRP A 202 -0.39 2.75 -14.32
N SER A 203 0.42 3.42 -15.14
CA SER A 203 1.77 3.80 -14.81
C SER A 203 2.01 5.26 -15.18
N HIS A 204 2.21 6.08 -14.17
CA HIS A 204 2.54 7.48 -14.35
C HIS A 204 3.94 7.65 -14.97
N ARG A 205 4.92 6.86 -14.51
CA ARG A 205 6.31 6.94 -14.97
C ARG A 205 6.46 6.53 -16.43
N SER A 206 5.87 5.43 -16.83
CA SER A 206 6.08 4.84 -18.16
C SER A 206 5.19 5.47 -19.23
N ARG A 207 3.94 5.83 -18.89
CA ARG A 207 2.93 6.26 -19.87
C ARG A 207 2.34 7.63 -19.59
N GLY A 208 2.72 8.30 -18.49
CA GLY A 208 2.11 9.57 -18.08
C GLY A 208 0.65 9.42 -17.65
N ASP A 209 0.21 8.19 -17.32
CA ASP A 209 -1.18 7.96 -16.91
C ASP A 209 -1.52 8.85 -15.70
N GLU A 210 -2.61 9.58 -15.79
CA GLU A 210 -3.14 10.36 -14.67
C GLU A 210 -4.07 9.53 -13.80
N GLU A 211 -4.71 8.52 -14.36
CA GLU A 211 -5.62 7.62 -13.67
C GLU A 211 -4.91 6.83 -12.58
N ARG A 212 -5.71 6.31 -11.64
CA ARG A 212 -5.20 5.54 -10.50
C ARG A 212 -6.02 4.27 -10.29
N PHE A 213 -5.32 3.17 -10.02
CA PHE A 213 -5.92 2.00 -9.40
C PHE A 213 -5.82 2.11 -7.86
N ALA A 214 -6.50 1.23 -7.15
CA ALA A 214 -6.52 1.26 -5.70
C ALA A 214 -6.19 -0.09 -5.07
N LEU A 215 -5.61 -0.02 -3.87
CA LEU A 215 -5.74 -1.05 -2.86
C LEU A 215 -6.87 -0.64 -1.91
N VAL A 216 -7.81 -1.53 -1.68
CA VAL A 216 -8.88 -1.37 -0.70
C VAL A 216 -8.86 -2.53 0.28
N GLY A 217 -8.90 -2.22 1.56
CA GLY A 217 -9.00 -3.18 2.66
C GLY A 217 -10.31 -3.02 3.44
N GLU A 218 -10.91 -4.12 3.86
CA GLU A 218 -12.14 -4.14 4.66
C GLU A 218 -12.13 -5.31 5.64
N ILE A 219 -12.66 -5.09 6.84
CA ILE A 219 -12.99 -6.13 7.83
C ILE A 219 -14.45 -6.50 7.66
N ARG A 220 -14.74 -7.80 7.50
CA ARG A 220 -16.10 -8.35 7.40
C ARG A 220 -16.37 -9.28 8.57
N LEU A 221 -17.59 -9.26 9.06
CA LEU A 221 -18.10 -10.29 9.97
C LEU A 221 -18.58 -11.47 9.15
N LEU A 222 -18.29 -12.69 9.63
CA LEU A 222 -18.73 -13.97 9.06
C LEU A 222 -20.07 -14.41 9.66
#